data_c1994144e3640d386b2447a0bd9bb437
#
_entry.id   c1994144e3640d386b2447a0bd9bb437
#
_cell.length_a   1.000
_cell.length_b   1.000
_cell.length_c   1.000
_cell.angle_alpha   90.00
_cell.angle_beta   90.00
_cell.angle_gamma   90.00
#
_symmetry.space_group_name_H-M   'P 1'
#
loop_
_entity.id
_entity.type
_entity.pdbx_description
1 polymer ?
#
loop_
_entity_poly.entity_id
_entity_poly.type
_entity_poly.pdbx_seq_one_letter_code
_entity_poly.pdbx_strand_id
1 'polypeptide(L)'
;MKRILILLSFLAISCQSNSGEMSRQAGQASNELMNGLEAMHHVRFAEARALFLKGIEKDPNCASCYLNLGNAEQDRVLRREYLETALDLAKKGHPETKLMEAAVNWINGEGGRFDAYPDLYKKYKGDNFLAAGAYRFQASNEFPDYGVGLLEEAASRLNKGHLYNLLAYSYIRNYNAPGNDEDDEMYEKALGYIEKYIELNPNEANAYDSLAEFHLNKGDFAKAIENYQLAFEIDPEFEWAIRNLALAKYQQKMSSDNSKVMNWTSESNEAKTAFNVGLWELYNLEWEKANESFSTAIEIDESFALAYAMRARTHNLMQNQSASVVDLEIAVSMSENASPEEKKMIMALSNDSELGTNSFNKVIERLIRKYPDGSFLRMESIFATMSEIGPDLIIRRAKDLYAMNPNFTPALNIMGYAYMQKEEFDLAKDTLQEQVRRQSAKANPYDSLGDYYLAVNDNEMALKYFEQSSSMGLKASDSKVDSLKTISE
;
A
#
# COMPACT_ATOMS: atom_id res chain seq x y z
N MET A 1 67.24 -14.73 35.91
CA MET A 1 66.15 -15.08 34.98
C MET A 1 65.03 -14.05 35.23
N LYS A 2 65.04 -12.98 34.41
CA LYS A 2 63.99 -11.93 34.47
C LYS A 2 62.89 -12.30 33.44
N ARG A 3 61.67 -12.51 33.93
CA ARG A 3 60.48 -12.66 33.08
C ARG A 3 60.02 -11.26 32.64
N ILE A 4 60.06 -11.03 31.33
CA ILE A 4 59.48 -9.83 30.71
C ILE A 4 57.99 -10.17 30.46
N LEU A 5 57.08 -9.44 31.17
CA LEU A 5 55.66 -9.41 30.84
C LEU A 5 55.47 -8.43 29.69
N ILE A 6 55.09 -8.96 28.53
CA ILE A 6 54.64 -8.15 27.42
C ILE A 6 53.11 -7.87 27.64
N LEU A 7 52.76 -6.66 28.02
CA LEU A 7 51.39 -6.15 27.96
C LEU A 7 51.04 -5.90 26.50
N LEU A 8 50.24 -6.78 25.91
CA LEU A 8 49.54 -6.51 24.67
C LEU A 8 48.38 -5.60 24.97
N SER A 9 48.56 -4.28 24.80
CA SER A 9 47.50 -3.34 24.70
C SER A 9 46.77 -3.59 23.37
N PHE A 10 45.57 -4.16 23.44
CA PHE A 10 44.63 -4.16 22.33
C PHE A 10 44.19 -2.71 22.09
N LEU A 11 44.89 -2.02 21.22
CA LEU A 11 44.32 -0.87 20.50
C LEU A 11 43.25 -1.42 19.59
N ALA A 12 41.98 -1.26 20.00
CA ALA A 12 40.87 -1.36 19.11
C ALA A 12 41.00 -0.20 18.11
N ILE A 13 41.69 -0.48 17.00
CA ILE A 13 41.62 0.35 15.82
C ILE A 13 40.19 0.17 15.33
N SER A 14 39.31 1.13 15.67
CA SER A 14 38.07 1.30 14.95
C SER A 14 38.43 1.57 13.49
N CYS A 15 38.33 0.56 12.64
CA CYS A 15 38.23 0.75 11.22
C CYS A 15 36.99 1.61 10.97
N GLN A 16 37.16 2.93 10.99
CA GLN A 16 36.24 3.82 10.30
C GLN A 16 36.38 3.44 8.83
N SER A 17 35.45 2.66 8.32
CA SER A 17 35.28 2.47 6.91
C SER A 17 35.02 3.85 6.30
N ASN A 18 35.88 4.27 5.42
CA ASN A 18 35.83 5.56 4.72
C ASN A 18 34.74 5.52 3.62
N SER A 19 33.57 4.91 3.93
CA SER A 19 32.47 4.69 2.99
C SER A 19 31.71 5.98 2.64
N GLY A 20 31.89 7.04 3.42
CA GLY A 20 31.09 8.25 3.30
C GLY A 20 29.62 8.06 3.74
N GLU A 21 29.32 6.98 4.42
CA GLU A 21 28.02 6.69 5.02
C GLU A 21 27.89 7.33 6.41
N MET A 22 26.67 7.69 6.78
CA MET A 22 26.36 8.19 8.12
C MET A 22 26.26 7.02 9.11
N SER A 23 26.93 7.12 10.26
CA SER A 23 26.71 6.15 11.34
C SER A 23 25.29 6.20 11.86
N ARG A 24 24.76 5.06 12.29
CA ARG A 24 23.42 4.92 12.87
C ARG A 24 23.48 4.74 14.39
N GLN A 25 22.45 5.19 15.09
CA GLN A 25 22.32 5.00 16.54
C GLN A 25 21.63 3.66 16.82
N ALA A 26 22.23 2.58 16.33
CA ALA A 26 21.66 1.23 16.35
C ALA A 26 22.19 0.34 17.50
N GLY A 27 23.30 0.72 18.14
CA GLY A 27 23.92 -0.11 19.19
C GLY A 27 24.17 -1.56 18.72
N GLN A 28 23.63 -2.53 19.47
CA GLN A 28 23.75 -3.97 19.15
C GLN A 28 22.77 -4.43 18.04
N ALA A 29 21.81 -3.58 17.65
CA ALA A 29 20.77 -3.88 16.66
C ALA A 29 21.16 -3.51 15.21
N SER A 30 22.45 -3.27 14.92
CA SER A 30 22.87 -2.73 13.62
C SER A 30 22.47 -3.62 12.44
N ASN A 31 22.53 -4.95 12.59
CA ASN A 31 22.16 -5.87 11.50
C ASN A 31 20.65 -5.84 11.24
N GLU A 32 19.83 -5.88 12.28
CA GLU A 32 18.38 -5.83 12.19
C GLU A 32 17.94 -4.49 11.56
N LEU A 33 18.54 -3.38 11.99
CA LEU A 33 18.31 -2.07 11.41
C LEU A 33 18.63 -2.03 9.92
N MET A 34 19.82 -2.48 9.51
CA MET A 34 20.23 -2.40 8.09
C MET A 34 19.38 -3.29 7.20
N ASN A 35 19.03 -4.50 7.65
CA ASN A 35 18.11 -5.38 6.93
C ASN A 35 16.70 -4.78 6.85
N GLY A 36 16.22 -4.13 7.91
CA GLY A 36 14.93 -3.44 7.92
C GLY A 36 14.90 -2.25 6.98
N LEU A 37 15.98 -1.48 6.88
CA LEU A 37 16.11 -0.38 5.92
C LEU A 37 16.11 -0.89 4.48
N GLU A 38 16.81 -2.00 4.19
CA GLU A 38 16.79 -2.63 2.88
C GLU A 38 15.38 -3.12 2.52
N ALA A 39 14.70 -3.80 3.44
CA ALA A 39 13.32 -4.23 3.25
C ALA A 39 12.36 -3.06 2.97
N MET A 40 12.51 -1.93 3.67
CA MET A 40 11.75 -0.70 3.40
C MET A 40 11.95 -0.18 1.98
N HIS A 41 13.18 -0.19 1.47
CA HIS A 41 13.49 0.30 0.13
C HIS A 41 12.96 -0.60 -0.99
N HIS A 42 12.72 -1.87 -0.67
CA HIS A 42 12.06 -2.83 -1.56
C HIS A 42 10.55 -2.98 -1.28
N VAL A 43 9.97 -2.04 -0.54
CA VAL A 43 8.53 -1.96 -0.23
C VAL A 43 8.01 -3.14 0.60
N ARG A 44 8.90 -3.92 1.23
CA ARG A 44 8.56 -5.03 2.15
C ARG A 44 8.31 -4.50 3.57
N PHE A 45 7.26 -3.68 3.74
CA PHE A 45 7.03 -2.95 4.98
C PHE A 45 6.73 -3.84 6.18
N ALA A 46 6.04 -4.96 6.01
CA ALA A 46 5.75 -5.90 7.10
C ALA A 46 7.05 -6.53 7.63
N GLU A 47 7.94 -6.97 6.75
CA GLU A 47 9.27 -7.48 7.09
C GLU A 47 10.14 -6.40 7.76
N ALA A 48 10.13 -5.18 7.22
CA ALA A 48 10.89 -4.07 7.78
C ALA A 48 10.47 -3.77 9.24
N ARG A 49 9.16 -3.71 9.51
CA ARG A 49 8.64 -3.52 10.87
C ARG A 49 9.05 -4.64 11.82
N ALA A 50 8.94 -5.90 11.40
CA ALA A 50 9.37 -7.05 12.19
C ALA A 50 10.88 -6.99 12.52
N LEU A 51 11.71 -6.57 11.56
CA LEU A 51 13.15 -6.40 11.76
C LEU A 51 13.47 -5.25 12.72
N PHE A 52 12.77 -4.11 12.62
CA PHE A 52 12.96 -3.01 13.57
C PHE A 52 12.51 -3.38 14.98
N LEU A 53 11.38 -4.08 15.15
CA LEU A 53 10.94 -4.59 16.45
C LEU A 53 11.95 -5.56 17.05
N LYS A 54 12.47 -6.51 16.26
CA LYS A 54 13.54 -7.40 16.68
C LYS A 54 14.81 -6.65 17.07
N GLY A 55 15.11 -5.55 16.37
CA GLY A 55 16.20 -4.65 16.73
C GLY A 55 16.00 -4.00 18.10
N ILE A 56 14.77 -3.55 18.40
CA ILE A 56 14.40 -2.98 19.70
C ILE A 56 14.47 -4.03 20.82
N GLU A 57 14.02 -5.25 20.58
CA GLU A 57 14.16 -6.37 21.54
C GLU A 57 15.62 -6.63 21.88
N LYS A 58 16.52 -6.57 20.89
CA LYS A 58 17.96 -6.79 21.05
C LYS A 58 18.67 -5.62 21.72
N ASP A 59 18.29 -4.40 21.41
CA ASP A 59 18.80 -3.18 22.01
C ASP A 59 17.67 -2.16 22.21
N PRO A 60 17.06 -2.10 23.39
CA PRO A 60 15.98 -1.14 23.69
C PRO A 60 16.38 0.35 23.55
N ASN A 61 17.68 0.65 23.42
CA ASN A 61 18.17 2.01 23.17
C ASN A 61 18.49 2.27 21.70
N CYS A 62 18.03 1.40 20.78
CA CYS A 62 18.22 1.59 19.34
C CYS A 62 17.35 2.74 18.81
N ALA A 63 17.79 3.99 18.96
CA ALA A 63 17.06 5.17 18.48
C ALA A 63 16.75 5.10 16.97
N SER A 64 17.68 4.57 16.16
CA SER A 64 17.46 4.36 14.71
C SER A 64 16.36 3.33 14.43
N CYS A 65 16.19 2.29 15.26
CA CYS A 65 15.13 1.31 15.09
C CYS A 65 13.76 1.95 15.33
N TYR A 66 13.62 2.72 16.41
CA TYR A 66 12.38 3.46 16.69
C TYR A 66 12.06 4.48 15.60
N LEU A 67 13.05 5.25 15.11
CA LEU A 67 12.86 6.19 13.99
C LEU A 67 12.26 5.49 12.77
N ASN A 68 12.84 4.35 12.38
CA ASN A 68 12.44 3.68 11.15
C ASN A 68 11.16 2.85 11.34
N LEU A 69 10.90 2.34 12.55
CA LEU A 69 9.62 1.75 12.91
C LEU A 69 8.50 2.79 12.82
N GLY A 70 8.69 3.99 13.40
CA GLY A 70 7.74 5.09 13.28
C GLY A 70 7.54 5.55 11.82
N ASN A 71 8.60 5.53 11.01
CA ASN A 71 8.51 5.83 9.59
C ASN A 71 7.72 4.77 8.78
N ALA A 72 7.74 3.52 9.20
CA ALA A 72 7.02 2.41 8.58
C ALA A 72 5.59 2.22 9.17
N GLU A 73 5.26 2.92 10.26
CA GLU A 73 3.99 2.76 10.96
C GLU A 73 2.87 3.54 10.28
N GLN A 74 1.71 2.93 10.13
CA GLN A 74 0.50 3.54 9.55
C GLN A 74 -0.39 4.17 10.63
N ASP A 75 -0.47 3.57 11.82
CA ASP A 75 -1.20 4.16 12.92
C ASP A 75 -0.53 5.46 13.41
N ARG A 76 -1.32 6.54 13.45
CA ARG A 76 -0.80 7.88 13.80
C ARG A 76 -0.36 8.00 15.24
N VAL A 77 -0.99 7.24 16.16
CA VAL A 77 -0.67 7.27 17.60
C VAL A 77 0.63 6.53 17.83
N LEU A 78 0.74 5.29 17.34
CA LEU A 78 1.96 4.48 17.44
C LEU A 78 3.13 5.14 16.70
N ARG A 79 2.88 5.71 15.52
CA ARG A 79 3.90 6.49 14.79
C ARG A 79 4.48 7.59 15.65
N ARG A 80 3.61 8.38 16.31
CA ARG A 80 4.02 9.46 17.23
C ARG A 80 4.87 8.91 18.35
N GLU A 81 4.39 7.89 19.03
CA GLU A 81 5.09 7.26 20.16
C GLU A 81 6.50 6.79 19.76
N TYR A 82 6.62 6.09 18.64
CA TYR A 82 7.93 5.62 18.15
C TYR A 82 8.86 6.76 17.76
N LEU A 83 8.36 7.81 17.10
CA LEU A 83 9.20 8.93 16.67
C LEU A 83 9.66 9.77 17.86
N GLU A 84 8.80 10.03 18.85
CA GLU A 84 9.15 10.71 20.09
C GLU A 84 10.15 9.87 20.91
N THR A 85 9.96 8.56 21.03
CA THR A 85 10.92 7.65 21.67
C THR A 85 12.28 7.68 20.97
N ALA A 86 12.30 7.69 19.64
CA ALA A 86 13.55 7.80 18.88
C ALA A 86 14.31 9.10 19.24
N LEU A 87 13.60 10.22 19.35
CA LEU A 87 14.21 11.50 19.69
C LEU A 87 14.71 11.53 21.15
N ASP A 88 13.96 10.97 22.09
CA ASP A 88 14.33 10.87 23.51
C ASP A 88 15.60 10.03 23.72
N LEU A 89 15.78 8.97 22.93
CA LEU A 89 16.95 8.10 22.95
C LEU A 89 18.13 8.70 22.15
N ALA A 90 17.91 9.77 21.40
CA ALA A 90 18.92 10.34 20.50
C ALA A 90 20.13 10.87 21.24
N LYS A 91 21.33 10.53 20.76
CA LYS A 91 22.60 11.04 21.30
C LYS A 91 22.83 12.47 20.87
N LYS A 92 22.98 13.37 21.82
CA LYS A 92 23.24 14.78 21.57
C LYS A 92 24.47 14.97 20.65
N GLY A 93 24.28 15.71 19.56
CA GLY A 93 25.34 16.00 18.57
C GLY A 93 25.60 14.89 17.56
N HIS A 94 24.91 13.77 17.64
CA HIS A 94 24.98 12.75 16.61
C HIS A 94 24.25 13.22 15.33
N PRO A 95 24.81 13.04 14.12
CA PRO A 95 24.22 13.56 12.87
C PRO A 95 22.80 13.06 12.63
N GLU A 96 22.52 11.79 12.93
CA GLU A 96 21.21 11.17 12.72
C GLU A 96 20.10 11.77 13.60
N THR A 97 20.44 12.43 14.72
CA THR A 97 19.47 13.12 15.56
C THR A 97 18.64 14.14 14.80
N LYS A 98 19.23 14.76 13.74
CA LYS A 98 18.51 15.68 12.84
C LYS A 98 17.36 15.00 12.08
N LEU A 99 17.47 13.71 11.75
CA LEU A 99 16.38 12.97 11.12
C LEU A 99 15.24 12.73 12.11
N MET A 100 15.56 12.47 13.38
CA MET A 100 14.58 12.28 14.44
C MET A 100 13.85 13.59 14.76
N GLU A 101 14.58 14.70 14.86
CA GLU A 101 14.04 16.06 15.01
C GLU A 101 13.08 16.40 13.85
N ALA A 102 13.49 16.17 12.60
CA ALA A 102 12.65 16.43 11.43
C ALA A 102 11.39 15.55 11.42
N ALA A 103 11.50 14.29 11.81
CA ALA A 103 10.35 13.38 11.88
C ALA A 103 9.34 13.81 12.95
N VAL A 104 9.80 14.26 14.13
CA VAL A 104 8.92 14.76 15.20
C VAL A 104 8.30 16.11 14.78
N ASN A 105 9.06 17.02 14.20
CA ASN A 105 8.51 18.28 13.67
C ASN A 105 7.43 18.04 12.63
N TRP A 106 7.64 17.07 11.72
CA TRP A 106 6.65 16.71 10.72
C TRP A 106 5.31 16.23 11.33
N ILE A 107 5.34 15.35 12.34
CA ILE A 107 4.10 14.89 13.00
C ILE A 107 3.41 15.97 13.81
N ASN A 108 4.12 17.04 14.18
CA ASN A 108 3.59 18.23 14.87
C ASN A 108 3.12 19.32 13.89
N GLY A 109 3.33 19.17 12.58
CA GLY A 109 3.00 20.17 11.57
C GLY A 109 3.97 21.35 11.51
N GLU A 110 5.18 21.20 12.05
CA GLU A 110 6.21 22.26 12.17
C GLU A 110 7.28 22.20 11.05
N GLY A 111 7.17 21.27 10.10
CA GLY A 111 8.11 21.09 9.00
C GLY A 111 7.82 19.86 8.14
N GLY A 112 8.69 19.60 7.15
CA GLY A 112 8.62 18.47 6.26
C GLY A 112 9.38 17.25 6.77
N ARG A 113 8.84 16.06 6.51
CA ARG A 113 9.45 14.78 6.91
C ARG A 113 10.89 14.62 6.42
N PHE A 114 11.23 15.22 5.28
CA PHE A 114 12.52 15.05 4.61
C PHE A 114 13.47 16.25 4.76
N ASP A 115 13.14 17.24 5.57
CA ASP A 115 13.89 18.52 5.66
C ASP A 115 15.37 18.36 6.02
N ALA A 116 15.71 17.36 6.85
CA ALA A 116 17.10 17.14 7.27
C ALA A 116 17.96 16.37 6.24
N TYR A 117 17.34 15.70 5.26
CA TYR A 117 18.07 14.78 4.36
C TYR A 117 19.06 15.47 3.41
N PRO A 118 18.76 16.63 2.77
CA PRO A 118 19.68 17.25 1.84
C PRO A 118 21.02 17.64 2.48
N ASP A 119 21.00 18.21 3.67
CA ASP A 119 22.22 18.64 4.36
C ASP A 119 23.05 17.46 4.88
N LEU A 120 22.39 16.41 5.33
CA LEU A 120 23.07 15.18 5.73
C LEU A 120 23.67 14.48 4.51
N TYR A 121 22.96 14.40 3.40
CA TYR A 121 23.47 13.76 2.19
C TYR A 121 24.67 14.55 1.60
N LYS A 122 24.66 15.88 1.63
CA LYS A 122 25.85 16.67 1.24
C LYS A 122 27.11 16.25 2.01
N LYS A 123 26.95 15.89 3.28
CA LYS A 123 28.08 15.48 4.15
C LYS A 123 28.40 13.99 4.02
N TYR A 124 27.40 13.14 3.83
CA TYR A 124 27.53 11.68 3.82
C TYR A 124 27.11 11.11 2.45
N LYS A 125 27.89 11.46 1.42
CA LYS A 125 27.61 11.11 0.02
C LYS A 125 27.55 9.61 -0.26
N GLY A 126 28.22 8.76 0.56
CA GLY A 126 28.17 7.30 0.46
C GLY A 126 26.85 6.66 0.91
N ASP A 127 25.98 7.42 1.57
CA ASP A 127 24.76 6.89 2.17
C ASP A 127 23.60 6.91 1.17
N ASN A 128 23.20 5.72 0.71
CA ASN A 128 22.10 5.55 -0.25
C ASN A 128 20.72 5.87 0.33
N PHE A 129 20.52 5.70 1.65
CA PHE A 129 19.26 6.04 2.31
C PHE A 129 19.09 7.55 2.40
N LEU A 130 20.19 8.28 2.67
CA LEU A 130 20.18 9.74 2.64
C LEU A 130 19.98 10.28 1.21
N ALA A 131 20.54 9.61 0.20
CA ALA A 131 20.32 9.98 -1.21
C ALA A 131 18.84 9.90 -1.58
N ALA A 132 18.19 8.79 -1.26
CA ALA A 132 16.76 8.59 -1.49
C ALA A 132 15.89 9.63 -0.74
N GLY A 133 16.22 9.94 0.50
CA GLY A 133 15.52 10.96 1.29
C GLY A 133 15.72 12.38 0.75
N ALA A 134 16.94 12.72 0.31
CA ALA A 134 17.23 14.02 -0.29
C ALA A 134 16.49 14.22 -1.63
N TYR A 135 16.37 13.17 -2.44
CA TYR A 135 15.51 13.18 -3.63
C TYR A 135 14.05 13.45 -3.27
N ARG A 136 13.50 12.72 -2.28
CA ARG A 136 12.10 12.91 -1.84
C ARG A 136 11.84 14.32 -1.33
N PHE A 137 12.81 14.94 -0.65
CA PHE A 137 12.72 16.36 -0.25
C PHE A 137 12.56 17.26 -1.48
N GLN A 138 13.39 17.09 -2.49
CA GLN A 138 13.33 17.92 -3.71
C GLN A 138 12.01 17.70 -4.46
N ALA A 139 11.59 16.46 -4.60
CA ALA A 139 10.33 16.11 -5.26
C ALA A 139 9.09 16.70 -4.55
N SER A 140 9.14 16.86 -3.21
CA SER A 140 8.05 17.43 -2.41
C SER A 140 8.03 18.97 -2.44
N ASN A 141 9.13 19.64 -2.83
CA ASN A 141 9.27 21.09 -2.82
C ASN A 141 9.28 21.71 -4.23
N GLU A 142 8.64 21.08 -5.20
CA GLU A 142 8.47 21.58 -6.59
C GLU A 142 9.78 21.78 -7.38
N PHE A 143 10.83 21.03 -7.04
CA PHE A 143 12.10 21.02 -7.78
C PHE A 143 12.43 19.65 -8.40
N PRO A 144 11.53 19.06 -9.22
CA PRO A 144 11.68 17.70 -9.70
C PRO A 144 12.97 17.48 -10.48
N ASP A 145 13.33 18.37 -11.40
CA ASP A 145 14.53 18.23 -12.24
C ASP A 145 15.83 18.20 -11.44
N TYR A 146 15.93 19.04 -10.41
CA TYR A 146 17.11 19.03 -9.53
C TYR A 146 17.18 17.74 -8.71
N GLY A 147 16.04 17.22 -8.26
CA GLY A 147 15.94 15.97 -7.55
C GLY A 147 16.37 14.77 -8.41
N VAL A 148 15.97 14.75 -9.68
CA VAL A 148 16.35 13.70 -10.65
C VAL A 148 17.87 13.70 -10.87
N GLY A 149 18.48 14.86 -11.12
CA GLY A 149 19.94 14.98 -11.31
C GLY A 149 20.74 14.50 -10.10
N LEU A 150 20.29 14.83 -8.87
CA LEU A 150 20.88 14.32 -7.64
C LEU A 150 20.81 12.79 -7.56
N LEU A 151 19.66 12.25 -7.92
CA LEU A 151 19.41 10.81 -7.87
C LEU A 151 20.22 10.05 -8.93
N GLU A 152 20.36 10.59 -10.14
CA GLU A 152 21.23 10.04 -11.20
C GLU A 152 22.69 9.96 -10.75
N GLU A 153 23.23 11.05 -10.17
CA GLU A 153 24.59 11.05 -9.59
C GLU A 153 24.72 9.97 -8.51
N ALA A 154 23.75 9.89 -7.60
CA ALA A 154 23.77 8.92 -6.51
C ALA A 154 23.67 7.48 -7.03
N ALA A 155 22.75 7.19 -7.94
CA ALA A 155 22.55 5.85 -8.50
C ALA A 155 23.78 5.37 -9.27
N SER A 156 24.36 6.23 -10.11
CA SER A 156 25.59 5.93 -10.85
C SER A 156 26.76 5.61 -9.92
N ARG A 157 26.91 6.36 -8.83
CA ARG A 157 28.04 6.23 -7.91
C ARG A 157 27.87 5.09 -6.91
N LEU A 158 26.66 4.89 -6.39
CA LEU A 158 26.37 3.91 -5.32
C LEU A 158 25.93 2.56 -5.86
N ASN A 159 25.43 2.51 -7.08
CA ASN A 159 24.95 1.31 -7.80
C ASN A 159 23.98 0.46 -6.95
N LYS A 160 22.97 1.09 -6.39
CA LYS A 160 21.93 0.45 -5.55
C LYS A 160 20.61 0.38 -6.30
N GLY A 161 19.99 -0.81 -6.37
CA GLY A 161 18.79 -1.08 -7.16
C GLY A 161 17.62 -0.14 -6.85
N HIS A 162 17.33 0.11 -5.57
CA HIS A 162 16.22 0.99 -5.20
C HIS A 162 16.39 2.45 -5.66
N LEU A 163 17.63 2.93 -5.88
CA LEU A 163 17.86 4.27 -6.45
C LEU A 163 17.48 4.30 -7.94
N TYR A 164 17.75 3.22 -8.66
CA TYR A 164 17.29 3.08 -10.04
C TYR A 164 15.77 2.96 -10.14
N ASN A 165 15.13 2.27 -9.19
CA ASN A 165 13.68 2.23 -9.11
C ASN A 165 13.07 3.62 -8.90
N LEU A 166 13.62 4.41 -7.98
CA LEU A 166 13.19 5.81 -7.78
C LEU A 166 13.39 6.68 -9.03
N LEU A 167 14.49 6.46 -9.78
CA LEU A 167 14.73 7.13 -11.06
C LEU A 167 13.65 6.77 -12.09
N ALA A 168 13.35 5.49 -12.25
CA ALA A 168 12.33 5.03 -13.17
C ALA A 168 10.98 5.74 -12.90
N TYR A 169 10.53 5.75 -11.64
CA TYR A 169 9.28 6.43 -11.26
C TYR A 169 9.34 7.95 -11.45
N SER A 170 10.50 8.59 -11.28
CA SER A 170 10.63 10.03 -11.56
C SER A 170 10.43 10.34 -13.03
N TYR A 171 10.96 9.49 -13.93
CA TYR A 171 10.77 9.66 -15.37
C TYR A 171 9.35 9.33 -15.82
N ILE A 172 8.72 8.29 -15.26
CA ILE A 172 7.31 7.97 -15.54
C ILE A 172 6.38 9.12 -15.13
N ARG A 173 6.61 9.73 -13.97
CA ARG A 173 5.80 10.86 -13.50
C ARG A 173 5.90 12.07 -14.43
N ASN A 174 7.09 12.37 -14.93
CA ASN A 174 7.31 13.45 -15.88
C ASN A 174 6.71 13.13 -17.25
N TYR A 175 6.71 11.85 -17.66
CA TYR A 175 6.08 11.35 -18.86
C TYR A 175 4.56 11.58 -18.88
N ASN A 176 3.89 11.28 -17.77
CA ASN A 176 2.43 11.42 -17.63
C ASN A 176 1.96 12.85 -17.33
N ALA A 177 2.88 13.85 -17.34
CA ALA A 177 2.51 15.24 -17.11
C ALA A 177 1.75 15.81 -18.33
N PRO A 178 0.63 16.55 -18.12
CA PRO A 178 -0.13 17.13 -19.22
C PRO A 178 0.71 18.04 -20.10
N GLY A 179 0.70 17.81 -21.42
CA GLY A 179 1.38 18.64 -22.41
C GLY A 179 2.79 18.20 -22.82
N ASN A 180 3.20 17.01 -22.43
CA ASN A 180 4.51 16.45 -22.78
C ASN A 180 4.36 15.49 -23.98
N ASP A 181 4.73 15.96 -25.18
CA ASP A 181 4.69 15.20 -26.44
C ASP A 181 6.02 14.44 -26.75
N GLU A 182 7.04 14.53 -25.89
CA GLU A 182 8.37 13.92 -26.08
C GLU A 182 8.49 12.51 -25.45
N ASP A 183 7.60 11.70 -25.72
CA ASP A 183 7.15 10.57 -24.93
C ASP A 183 8.05 9.32 -24.95
N ASP A 184 8.62 8.96 -26.09
CA ASP A 184 9.33 7.68 -26.21
C ASP A 184 10.70 7.68 -25.53
N GLU A 185 11.44 8.79 -25.52
CA GLU A 185 12.78 8.86 -24.92
C GLU A 185 12.75 8.75 -23.39
N MET A 186 11.81 9.45 -22.73
CA MET A 186 11.63 9.35 -21.27
C MET A 186 11.18 7.94 -20.85
N TYR A 187 10.31 7.35 -21.65
CA TYR A 187 9.86 5.99 -21.46
C TYR A 187 11.01 4.98 -21.53
N GLU A 188 11.80 5.01 -22.59
CA GLU A 188 12.93 4.11 -22.77
C GLU A 188 13.98 4.31 -21.66
N LYS A 189 14.18 5.55 -21.20
CA LYS A 189 15.08 5.86 -20.09
C LYS A 189 14.58 5.27 -18.78
N ALA A 190 13.29 5.41 -18.48
CA ALA A 190 12.67 4.81 -17.30
C ALA A 190 12.76 3.27 -17.36
N LEU A 191 12.47 2.67 -18.52
CA LEU A 191 12.61 1.23 -18.71
C LEU A 191 14.04 0.75 -18.45
N GLY A 192 15.06 1.45 -18.99
CA GLY A 192 16.45 1.13 -18.74
C GLY A 192 16.85 1.16 -17.26
N TYR A 193 16.25 2.05 -16.47
CA TYR A 193 16.47 2.07 -15.02
C TYR A 193 15.78 0.90 -14.29
N ILE A 194 14.59 0.49 -14.72
CA ILE A 194 13.92 -0.70 -14.16
C ILE A 194 14.72 -1.97 -14.49
N GLU A 195 15.18 -2.10 -15.73
CA GLU A 195 16.04 -3.22 -16.14
C GLU A 195 17.33 -3.26 -15.30
N LYS A 196 17.92 -2.10 -15.01
CA LYS A 196 19.08 -2.00 -14.12
C LYS A 196 18.74 -2.39 -12.68
N TYR A 197 17.56 -2.06 -12.20
CA TYR A 197 17.09 -2.53 -10.89
C TYR A 197 16.98 -4.06 -10.85
N ILE A 198 16.39 -4.68 -11.88
CA ILE A 198 16.29 -6.14 -12.00
C ILE A 198 17.67 -6.80 -12.09
N GLU A 199 18.59 -6.23 -12.90
CA GLU A 199 19.97 -6.74 -12.99
C GLU A 199 20.66 -6.81 -11.60
N LEU A 200 20.47 -5.78 -10.78
CA LEU A 200 21.07 -5.70 -9.45
C LEU A 200 20.32 -6.53 -8.40
N ASN A 201 19.04 -6.76 -8.58
CA ASN A 201 18.15 -7.44 -7.63
C ASN A 201 17.25 -8.48 -8.34
N PRO A 202 17.79 -9.52 -8.97
CA PRO A 202 17.00 -10.44 -9.81
C PRO A 202 16.00 -11.33 -9.04
N ASN A 203 16.13 -11.40 -7.72
CA ASN A 203 15.23 -12.16 -6.84
C ASN A 203 14.35 -11.24 -5.99
N GLU A 204 14.15 -9.98 -6.40
CA GLU A 204 13.34 -9.01 -5.68
C GLU A 204 11.99 -8.84 -6.38
N ALA A 205 10.90 -9.24 -5.73
CA ALA A 205 9.55 -9.16 -6.28
C ALA A 205 9.17 -7.74 -6.72
N ASN A 206 9.54 -6.73 -5.93
CA ASN A 206 9.27 -5.33 -6.25
C ASN A 206 9.91 -4.86 -7.57
N ALA A 207 11.01 -5.47 -8.02
CA ALA A 207 11.63 -5.10 -9.28
C ALA A 207 10.74 -5.48 -10.50
N TYR A 208 10.15 -6.65 -10.44
CA TYR A 208 9.21 -7.12 -11.49
C TYR A 208 7.84 -6.49 -11.36
N ASP A 209 7.38 -6.18 -10.16
CA ASP A 209 6.15 -5.41 -9.94
C ASP A 209 6.26 -4.01 -10.58
N SER A 210 7.39 -3.34 -10.39
CA SER A 210 7.67 -2.04 -11.02
C SER A 210 7.71 -2.12 -12.55
N LEU A 211 8.31 -3.17 -13.13
CA LEU A 211 8.31 -3.40 -14.59
C LEU A 211 6.89 -3.67 -15.10
N ALA A 212 6.11 -4.44 -14.34
CA ALA A 212 4.73 -4.73 -14.69
C ALA A 212 3.85 -3.49 -14.68
N GLU A 213 3.96 -2.64 -13.65
CA GLU A 213 3.23 -1.36 -13.56
C GLU A 213 3.55 -0.45 -14.74
N PHE A 214 4.82 -0.42 -15.14
CA PHE A 214 5.28 0.31 -16.29
C PHE A 214 4.59 -0.13 -17.60
N HIS A 215 4.53 -1.44 -17.85
CA HIS A 215 3.81 -1.99 -18.99
C HIS A 215 2.30 -1.77 -18.91
N LEU A 216 1.73 -1.82 -17.70
CA LEU A 216 0.30 -1.57 -17.46
C LEU A 216 -0.09 -0.15 -17.90
N ASN A 217 0.70 0.84 -17.52
CA ASN A 217 0.47 2.25 -17.86
C ASN A 217 0.57 2.52 -19.36
N LYS A 218 1.41 1.76 -20.09
CA LYS A 218 1.45 1.77 -21.57
C LYS A 218 0.29 1.01 -22.21
N GLY A 219 -0.52 0.30 -21.44
CA GLY A 219 -1.59 -0.57 -21.99
C GLY A 219 -1.09 -1.90 -22.56
N ASP A 220 0.20 -2.28 -22.34
CA ASP A 220 0.72 -3.60 -22.67
C ASP A 220 0.37 -4.60 -21.56
N PHE A 221 -0.94 -4.92 -21.51
CA PHE A 221 -1.48 -5.78 -20.44
C PHE A 221 -0.85 -7.18 -20.43
N ALA A 222 -0.39 -7.69 -21.58
CA ALA A 222 0.21 -9.01 -21.65
C ALA A 222 1.54 -9.05 -20.88
N LYS A 223 2.42 -8.09 -21.14
CA LYS A 223 3.70 -7.98 -20.42
C LYS A 223 3.49 -7.59 -18.96
N ALA A 224 2.51 -6.73 -18.66
CA ALA A 224 2.18 -6.40 -17.28
C ALA A 224 1.80 -7.64 -16.48
N ILE A 225 0.91 -8.49 -16.99
CA ILE A 225 0.48 -9.74 -16.37
C ILE A 225 1.66 -10.71 -16.19
N GLU A 226 2.51 -10.86 -17.20
CA GLU A 226 3.70 -11.72 -17.12
C GLU A 226 4.63 -11.30 -15.99
N ASN A 227 4.94 -10.01 -15.89
CA ASN A 227 5.85 -9.51 -14.86
C ASN A 227 5.22 -9.50 -13.44
N TYR A 228 3.93 -9.18 -13.29
CA TYR A 228 3.25 -9.37 -12.00
C TYR A 228 3.19 -10.84 -11.58
N GLN A 229 3.08 -11.76 -12.53
CA GLN A 229 3.16 -13.19 -12.24
C GLN A 229 4.55 -13.60 -11.73
N LEU A 230 5.62 -13.09 -12.34
CA LEU A 230 7.00 -13.30 -11.87
C LEU A 230 7.21 -12.71 -10.47
N ALA A 231 6.72 -11.51 -10.20
CA ALA A 231 6.77 -10.91 -8.86
C ALA A 231 6.08 -11.80 -7.82
N PHE A 232 4.90 -12.32 -8.14
CA PHE A 232 4.16 -13.26 -7.29
C PHE A 232 4.88 -14.60 -7.10
N GLU A 233 5.55 -15.12 -8.12
CA GLU A 233 6.33 -16.37 -8.02
C GLU A 233 7.59 -16.22 -7.15
N ILE A 234 8.22 -15.03 -7.18
CA ILE A 234 9.36 -14.69 -6.33
C ILE A 234 8.94 -14.56 -4.86
N ASP A 235 7.87 -13.83 -4.60
CA ASP A 235 7.31 -13.63 -3.27
C ASP A 235 5.77 -13.76 -3.29
N PRO A 236 5.24 -14.94 -2.96
CA PRO A 236 3.80 -15.17 -2.91
C PRO A 236 3.06 -14.35 -1.84
N GLU A 237 3.77 -13.76 -0.88
CA GLU A 237 3.22 -12.88 0.15
C GLU A 237 3.34 -11.39 -0.21
N PHE A 238 3.97 -11.07 -1.33
CA PHE A 238 4.10 -9.70 -1.81
C PHE A 238 2.74 -9.18 -2.27
N GLU A 239 2.08 -8.48 -1.39
CA GLU A 239 0.68 -8.01 -1.53
C GLU A 239 0.44 -7.22 -2.82
N TRP A 240 1.41 -6.37 -3.21
CA TRP A 240 1.30 -5.55 -4.41
C TRP A 240 1.17 -6.41 -5.67
N ALA A 241 1.98 -7.46 -5.81
CA ALA A 241 1.89 -8.37 -6.95
C ALA A 241 0.54 -9.11 -7.00
N ILE A 242 0.02 -9.57 -5.84
CA ILE A 242 -1.29 -10.24 -5.78
C ILE A 242 -2.40 -9.33 -6.30
N ARG A 243 -2.48 -8.11 -5.76
CA ARG A 243 -3.47 -7.10 -6.14
C ARG A 243 -3.31 -6.70 -7.61
N ASN A 244 -2.10 -6.29 -7.98
CA ASN A 244 -1.82 -5.71 -9.29
C ASN A 244 -2.02 -6.73 -10.42
N LEU A 245 -1.69 -8.00 -10.19
CA LEU A 245 -1.99 -9.09 -11.13
C LEU A 245 -3.51 -9.24 -11.36
N ALA A 246 -4.32 -9.17 -10.29
CA ALA A 246 -5.77 -9.22 -10.41
C ALA A 246 -6.31 -8.03 -11.22
N LEU A 247 -5.79 -6.83 -10.96
CA LEU A 247 -6.20 -5.60 -11.63
C LEU A 247 -5.77 -5.56 -13.10
N ALA A 248 -4.55 -5.99 -13.42
CA ALA A 248 -4.06 -6.07 -14.80
C ALA A 248 -4.89 -7.04 -15.66
N LYS A 249 -5.22 -8.22 -15.12
CA LYS A 249 -6.13 -9.17 -15.79
C LYS A 249 -7.52 -8.58 -16.00
N TYR A 250 -8.01 -7.79 -15.05
CA TYR A 250 -9.30 -7.11 -15.19
C TYR A 250 -9.25 -6.05 -16.29
N GLN A 251 -8.21 -5.19 -16.33
CA GLN A 251 -8.04 -4.16 -17.35
C GLN A 251 -7.85 -4.76 -18.75
N GLN A 252 -7.09 -5.85 -18.88
CA GLN A 252 -6.97 -6.58 -20.16
C GLN A 252 -8.34 -7.03 -20.69
N LYS A 253 -9.19 -7.55 -19.79
CA LYS A 253 -10.57 -7.91 -20.17
C LYS A 253 -11.40 -6.70 -20.59
N MET A 254 -11.29 -5.57 -19.86
CA MET A 254 -12.01 -4.34 -20.22
C MET A 254 -11.65 -3.84 -21.61
N SER A 255 -10.39 -3.95 -22.01
CA SER A 255 -9.86 -3.40 -23.26
C SER A 255 -10.06 -4.32 -24.48
N SER A 256 -10.68 -5.50 -24.33
CA SER A 256 -10.93 -6.41 -25.44
C SER A 256 -12.21 -6.02 -26.22
N ASP A 257 -12.20 -6.17 -27.56
CA ASP A 257 -13.31 -5.79 -28.46
C ASP A 257 -14.66 -6.46 -28.14
N ASN A 258 -14.62 -7.67 -27.58
CA ASN A 258 -15.81 -8.42 -27.15
C ASN A 258 -15.92 -8.50 -25.61
N SER A 259 -15.49 -7.46 -24.92
CA SER A 259 -15.47 -7.44 -23.48
C SER A 259 -16.87 -7.59 -22.87
N LYS A 260 -17.01 -8.54 -21.97
CA LYS A 260 -18.14 -8.66 -21.05
C LYS A 260 -17.83 -8.03 -19.69
N VAL A 261 -16.87 -7.13 -19.66
CA VAL A 261 -16.49 -6.28 -18.53
C VAL A 261 -16.77 -4.85 -18.90
N MET A 262 -17.36 -4.09 -17.98
CA MET A 262 -17.62 -2.68 -18.20
C MET A 262 -16.31 -1.90 -18.22
N ASN A 263 -16.08 -1.13 -19.28
CA ASN A 263 -14.95 -0.22 -19.37
C ASN A 263 -15.29 1.11 -18.69
N TRP A 264 -14.32 1.70 -18.00
CA TRP A 264 -14.47 2.99 -17.35
C TRP A 264 -14.22 4.13 -18.33
N THR A 265 -14.98 5.22 -18.19
CA THR A 265 -14.85 6.41 -19.03
C THR A 265 -13.70 7.29 -18.53
N SER A 266 -12.52 6.97 -18.94
CA SER A 266 -11.30 7.78 -18.86
C SER A 266 -10.42 7.40 -20.05
N GLU A 267 -9.70 8.36 -20.61
CA GLU A 267 -8.69 8.09 -21.64
C GLU A 267 -7.36 7.62 -21.01
N SER A 268 -7.11 7.93 -19.75
CA SER A 268 -5.91 7.54 -19.03
C SER A 268 -6.01 6.12 -18.45
N ASN A 269 -5.10 5.24 -18.86
CA ASN A 269 -4.96 3.91 -18.23
C ASN A 269 -4.50 4.02 -16.77
N GLU A 270 -3.69 5.01 -16.44
CA GLU A 270 -3.22 5.29 -15.09
C GLU A 270 -4.38 5.71 -14.18
N ALA A 271 -5.27 6.61 -14.66
CA ALA A 271 -6.49 6.96 -13.92
C ALA A 271 -7.40 5.74 -13.70
N LYS A 272 -7.57 4.88 -14.71
CA LYS A 272 -8.33 3.62 -14.57
C LYS A 272 -7.66 2.67 -13.58
N THR A 273 -6.33 2.62 -13.56
CA THR A 273 -5.58 1.81 -12.59
C THR A 273 -5.81 2.31 -11.17
N ALA A 274 -5.64 3.61 -10.92
CA ALA A 274 -5.89 4.22 -9.63
C ALA A 274 -7.34 4.01 -9.17
N PHE A 275 -8.30 4.16 -10.07
CA PHE A 275 -9.71 3.90 -9.81
C PHE A 275 -9.96 2.43 -9.40
N ASN A 276 -9.39 1.46 -10.12
CA ASN A 276 -9.51 0.04 -9.80
C ASN A 276 -8.85 -0.30 -8.46
N VAL A 277 -7.72 0.33 -8.13
CA VAL A 277 -7.09 0.24 -6.80
C VAL A 277 -8.05 0.74 -5.73
N GLY A 278 -8.69 1.90 -5.93
CA GLY A 278 -9.69 2.42 -5.00
C GLY A 278 -10.87 1.48 -4.80
N LEU A 279 -11.38 0.83 -5.86
CA LEU A 279 -12.41 -0.19 -5.73
C LEU A 279 -11.93 -1.42 -4.94
N TRP A 280 -10.69 -1.85 -5.18
CA TRP A 280 -10.10 -2.96 -4.43
C TRP A 280 -9.99 -2.65 -2.94
N GLU A 281 -9.50 -1.46 -2.59
CA GLU A 281 -9.34 -1.00 -1.21
C GLU A 281 -10.70 -0.82 -0.52
N LEU A 282 -11.68 -0.30 -1.24
CA LEU A 282 -13.06 -0.17 -0.76
C LEU A 282 -13.63 -1.54 -0.30
N TYR A 283 -13.43 -2.60 -1.11
CA TYR A 283 -13.92 -3.94 -0.77
C TYR A 283 -13.07 -4.68 0.27
N ASN A 284 -11.86 -4.19 0.56
CA ASN A 284 -11.05 -4.64 1.69
C ASN A 284 -11.27 -3.81 2.96
N LEU A 285 -12.27 -2.93 2.97
CA LEU A 285 -12.63 -2.05 4.09
C LEU A 285 -11.54 -1.03 4.46
N GLU A 286 -10.62 -0.74 3.56
CA GLU A 286 -9.54 0.25 3.71
C GLU A 286 -9.99 1.62 3.15
N TRP A 287 -10.99 2.21 3.78
CA TRP A 287 -11.71 3.37 3.24
C TRP A 287 -10.84 4.61 3.04
N GLU A 288 -9.90 4.87 3.95
CA GLU A 288 -8.93 5.98 3.82
C GLU A 288 -8.06 5.81 2.56
N LYS A 289 -7.55 4.59 2.32
CA LYS A 289 -6.75 4.29 1.12
C LYS A 289 -7.60 4.34 -0.15
N ALA A 290 -8.82 3.83 -0.09
CA ALA A 290 -9.75 3.92 -1.23
C ALA A 290 -10.02 5.38 -1.60
N ASN A 291 -10.20 6.26 -0.60
CA ASN A 291 -10.35 7.69 -0.82
C ASN A 291 -9.10 8.33 -1.47
N GLU A 292 -7.90 7.95 -1.03
CA GLU A 292 -6.64 8.40 -1.62
C GLU A 292 -6.50 7.93 -3.09
N SER A 293 -6.82 6.65 -3.35
CA SER A 293 -6.74 6.09 -4.71
C SER A 293 -7.76 6.72 -5.68
N PHE A 294 -8.99 6.99 -5.22
CA PHE A 294 -9.95 7.73 -6.04
C PHE A 294 -9.53 9.19 -6.24
N SER A 295 -8.90 9.82 -5.25
CA SER A 295 -8.33 11.16 -5.40
C SER A 295 -7.21 11.18 -6.43
N THR A 296 -6.32 10.20 -6.42
CA THR A 296 -5.27 10.01 -7.44
C THR A 296 -5.90 9.84 -8.84
N ALA A 297 -6.95 9.03 -8.99
CA ALA A 297 -7.64 8.89 -10.27
C ALA A 297 -8.21 10.22 -10.79
N ILE A 298 -8.75 11.05 -9.90
CA ILE A 298 -9.28 12.38 -10.20
C ILE A 298 -8.16 13.36 -10.55
N GLU A 299 -7.04 13.33 -9.84
CA GLU A 299 -5.86 14.19 -10.11
C GLU A 299 -5.28 13.91 -11.50
N ILE A 300 -5.31 12.64 -11.94
CA ILE A 300 -4.84 12.24 -13.29
C ILE A 300 -5.87 12.59 -14.36
N ASP A 301 -7.15 12.42 -14.08
CA ASP A 301 -8.26 12.73 -15.00
C ASP A 301 -9.40 13.44 -14.24
N GLU A 302 -9.36 14.76 -14.22
CA GLU A 302 -10.37 15.59 -13.55
C GLU A 302 -11.78 15.43 -14.13
N SER A 303 -11.91 14.84 -15.34
CA SER A 303 -13.20 14.59 -15.98
C SER A 303 -13.82 13.23 -15.61
N PHE A 304 -13.13 12.39 -14.84
CA PHE A 304 -13.57 11.05 -14.47
C PHE A 304 -14.72 11.06 -13.46
N ALA A 305 -15.93 11.33 -13.92
CA ALA A 305 -17.13 11.54 -13.11
C ALA A 305 -17.42 10.39 -12.13
N LEU A 306 -17.22 9.11 -12.56
CA LEU A 306 -17.48 7.97 -11.68
C LEU A 306 -16.49 7.91 -10.51
N ALA A 307 -15.25 8.41 -10.67
CA ALA A 307 -14.27 8.45 -9.58
C ALA A 307 -14.74 9.39 -8.45
N TYR A 308 -15.30 10.55 -8.78
CA TYR A 308 -15.95 11.41 -7.77
C TYR A 308 -17.10 10.71 -7.07
N ALA A 309 -17.98 10.01 -7.79
CA ALA A 309 -19.11 9.31 -7.20
C ALA A 309 -18.67 8.19 -6.23
N MET A 310 -17.61 7.45 -6.57
CA MET A 310 -17.08 6.39 -5.70
C MET A 310 -16.31 6.97 -4.50
N ARG A 311 -15.62 8.12 -4.66
CA ARG A 311 -15.04 8.86 -3.54
C ARG A 311 -16.10 9.39 -2.60
N ALA A 312 -17.20 9.93 -3.11
CA ALA A 312 -18.35 10.33 -2.33
C ALA A 312 -18.91 9.19 -1.46
N ARG A 313 -19.04 8.00 -2.06
CA ARG A 313 -19.46 6.80 -1.34
C ARG A 313 -18.48 6.44 -0.22
N THR A 314 -17.19 6.55 -0.48
CA THR A 314 -16.13 6.32 0.52
C THR A 314 -16.21 7.34 1.65
N HIS A 315 -16.41 8.62 1.34
CA HIS A 315 -16.65 9.67 2.33
C HIS A 315 -17.87 9.38 3.23
N ASN A 316 -18.96 8.85 2.65
CA ASN A 316 -20.13 8.49 3.42
C ASN A 316 -19.84 7.33 4.39
N LEU A 317 -19.08 6.29 3.96
CA LEU A 317 -18.65 5.20 4.84
C LEU A 317 -17.74 5.70 5.98
N MET A 318 -16.93 6.72 5.72
CA MET A 318 -16.08 7.41 6.71
C MET A 318 -16.87 8.43 7.56
N GLN A 319 -18.20 8.51 7.43
CA GLN A 319 -19.09 9.46 8.12
C GLN A 319 -18.78 10.94 7.81
N ASN A 320 -18.11 11.23 6.69
CA ASN A 320 -17.85 12.58 6.20
C ASN A 320 -18.92 13.02 5.18
N GLN A 321 -20.11 13.32 5.69
CA GLN A 321 -21.28 13.66 4.87
C GLN A 321 -21.07 14.91 4.01
N SER A 322 -20.36 15.92 4.52
CA SER A 322 -20.13 17.17 3.78
C SER A 322 -19.28 16.95 2.53
N ALA A 323 -18.19 16.20 2.62
CA ALA A 323 -17.36 15.86 1.47
C ALA A 323 -18.10 14.96 0.48
N SER A 324 -18.90 14.01 0.99
CA SER A 324 -19.72 13.12 0.17
C SER A 324 -20.70 13.91 -0.74
N VAL A 325 -21.39 14.91 -0.19
CA VAL A 325 -22.34 15.74 -0.96
C VAL A 325 -21.61 16.51 -2.06
N VAL A 326 -20.48 17.15 -1.74
CA VAL A 326 -19.69 17.92 -2.72
C VAL A 326 -19.24 17.05 -3.89
N ASP A 327 -18.70 15.89 -3.61
CA ASP A 327 -18.22 14.97 -4.66
C ASP A 327 -19.39 14.44 -5.52
N LEU A 328 -20.55 14.18 -4.94
CA LEU A 328 -21.73 13.77 -5.72
C LEU A 328 -22.24 14.88 -6.63
N GLU A 329 -22.27 16.13 -6.17
CA GLU A 329 -22.65 17.28 -7.02
C GLU A 329 -21.70 17.41 -8.21
N ILE A 330 -20.39 17.25 -8.00
CA ILE A 330 -19.38 17.26 -9.07
C ILE A 330 -19.64 16.09 -10.03
N ALA A 331 -19.79 14.86 -9.52
CA ALA A 331 -20.04 13.68 -10.34
C ALA A 331 -21.28 13.82 -11.22
N VAL A 332 -22.37 14.35 -10.66
CA VAL A 332 -23.63 14.61 -11.40
C VAL A 332 -23.41 15.65 -12.48
N SER A 333 -22.72 16.77 -12.18
CA SER A 333 -22.45 17.83 -13.14
C SER A 333 -21.64 17.37 -14.35
N MET A 334 -20.75 16.38 -14.15
CA MET A 334 -19.87 15.79 -15.18
C MET A 334 -20.47 14.55 -15.84
N SER A 335 -21.61 14.03 -15.38
CA SER A 335 -22.17 12.74 -15.81
C SER A 335 -22.53 12.66 -17.29
N GLU A 336 -22.68 13.81 -17.98
CA GLU A 336 -22.92 13.85 -19.43
C GLU A 336 -21.70 13.39 -20.23
N ASN A 337 -20.50 13.49 -19.68
CA ASN A 337 -19.25 13.01 -20.30
C ASN A 337 -18.99 11.54 -20.02
N ALA A 338 -19.71 10.93 -19.08
CA ALA A 338 -19.59 9.54 -18.71
C ALA A 338 -20.35 8.60 -19.68
N SER A 339 -20.01 7.32 -19.68
CA SER A 339 -20.80 6.33 -20.43
C SER A 339 -22.25 6.28 -19.92
N PRO A 340 -23.22 5.84 -20.74
CA PRO A 340 -24.61 5.71 -20.31
C PRO A 340 -24.79 4.81 -19.08
N GLU A 341 -23.91 3.85 -18.88
CA GLU A 341 -23.86 2.95 -17.76
C GLU A 341 -23.38 3.65 -16.49
N GLU A 342 -22.25 4.35 -16.57
CA GLU A 342 -21.71 5.13 -15.45
C GLU A 342 -22.63 6.25 -15.04
N LYS A 343 -23.24 6.96 -16.01
CA LYS A 343 -24.27 7.97 -15.74
C LYS A 343 -25.41 7.40 -14.89
N LYS A 344 -25.87 6.16 -15.20
CA LYS A 344 -26.91 5.50 -14.39
C LYS A 344 -26.43 5.20 -12.97
N MET A 345 -25.16 4.77 -12.81
CA MET A 345 -24.59 4.54 -11.49
C MET A 345 -24.51 5.85 -10.68
N ILE A 346 -23.97 6.91 -11.29
CA ILE A 346 -23.83 8.23 -10.65
C ILE A 346 -25.20 8.76 -10.22
N MET A 347 -26.18 8.75 -11.13
CA MET A 347 -27.54 9.23 -10.84
C MET A 347 -28.25 8.38 -9.79
N ALA A 348 -27.99 7.08 -9.74
CA ALA A 348 -28.54 6.23 -8.71
C ALA A 348 -27.95 6.53 -7.32
N LEU A 349 -26.63 6.73 -7.25
CA LEU A 349 -25.95 7.13 -6.00
C LEU A 349 -26.44 8.51 -5.51
N SER A 350 -26.67 9.46 -6.41
CA SER A 350 -27.15 10.81 -6.04
C SER A 350 -28.60 10.85 -5.57
N ASN A 351 -29.45 9.92 -6.01
CA ASN A 351 -30.87 9.86 -5.67
C ASN A 351 -31.17 9.05 -4.39
N ASP A 352 -30.21 8.25 -3.93
CA ASP A 352 -30.40 7.44 -2.73
C ASP A 352 -29.99 8.25 -1.49
N SER A 353 -30.92 8.47 -0.58
CA SER A 353 -30.67 9.19 0.69
C SER A 353 -29.64 8.49 1.58
N GLU A 354 -29.47 7.19 1.39
CA GLU A 354 -28.42 6.35 1.95
C GLU A 354 -27.62 5.80 0.75
N LEU A 355 -26.46 6.39 0.48
CA LEU A 355 -25.61 6.07 -0.66
C LEU A 355 -25.41 4.54 -0.83
N GLY A 356 -26.12 3.94 -1.78
CA GLY A 356 -25.98 2.53 -2.10
C GLY A 356 -27.21 1.66 -1.83
N THR A 357 -28.39 2.23 -1.64
CA THR A 357 -29.63 1.48 -1.45
C THR A 357 -30.38 1.15 -2.76
N ASN A 358 -31.69 0.99 -2.71
CA ASN A 358 -32.53 0.35 -3.73
C ASN A 358 -32.31 0.77 -5.21
N SER A 359 -31.97 2.03 -5.51
CA SER A 359 -31.81 2.48 -6.89
C SER A 359 -30.48 2.00 -7.47
N PHE A 360 -29.40 2.13 -6.71
CA PHE A 360 -28.07 1.69 -7.12
C PHE A 360 -28.04 0.17 -7.31
N ASN A 361 -28.61 -0.61 -6.38
CA ASN A 361 -28.71 -2.06 -6.46
C ASN A 361 -29.41 -2.52 -7.75
N LYS A 362 -30.51 -1.88 -8.13
CA LYS A 362 -31.21 -2.18 -9.38
C LYS A 362 -30.37 -1.87 -10.63
N VAL A 363 -29.55 -0.83 -10.58
CA VAL A 363 -28.61 -0.53 -11.68
C VAL A 363 -27.55 -1.61 -11.77
N ILE A 364 -26.91 -1.98 -10.66
CA ILE A 364 -25.87 -3.02 -10.63
C ILE A 364 -26.40 -4.37 -11.15
N GLU A 365 -27.57 -4.81 -10.71
CA GLU A 365 -28.20 -6.06 -11.19
C GLU A 365 -28.50 -6.07 -12.71
N ARG A 366 -28.75 -4.91 -13.30
CA ARG A 366 -28.88 -4.78 -14.75
C ARG A 366 -27.52 -4.81 -15.45
N LEU A 367 -26.52 -4.13 -14.88
CA LEU A 367 -25.17 -4.07 -15.45
C LEU A 367 -24.48 -5.43 -15.44
N ILE A 368 -24.64 -6.26 -14.40
CA ILE A 368 -24.12 -7.64 -14.35
C ILE A 368 -24.64 -8.50 -15.50
N ARG A 369 -25.92 -8.34 -15.88
CA ARG A 369 -26.47 -9.09 -17.03
C ARG A 369 -25.81 -8.68 -18.35
N LYS A 370 -25.39 -7.42 -18.48
CA LYS A 370 -24.70 -6.91 -19.65
C LYS A 370 -23.18 -7.21 -19.59
N TYR A 371 -22.60 -7.14 -18.40
CA TYR A 371 -21.17 -7.28 -18.14
C TYR A 371 -20.89 -8.39 -17.10
N PRO A 372 -21.17 -9.65 -17.44
CA PRO A 372 -21.11 -10.76 -16.47
C PRO A 372 -19.70 -11.10 -15.97
N ASP A 373 -18.65 -10.66 -16.67
CA ASP A 373 -17.26 -10.97 -16.32
C ASP A 373 -16.60 -9.87 -15.46
N GLY A 374 -17.36 -8.85 -15.07
CA GLY A 374 -16.87 -7.75 -14.23
C GLY A 374 -16.77 -8.12 -12.75
N SER A 375 -15.55 -8.34 -12.23
CA SER A 375 -15.32 -8.69 -10.81
C SER A 375 -15.90 -7.66 -9.85
N PHE A 376 -15.70 -6.36 -10.14
CA PHE A 376 -16.21 -5.28 -9.30
C PHE A 376 -17.74 -5.20 -9.31
N LEU A 377 -18.39 -5.34 -10.46
CA LEU A 377 -19.85 -5.36 -10.54
C LEU A 377 -20.45 -6.57 -9.79
N ARG A 378 -19.80 -7.74 -9.87
CA ARG A 378 -20.21 -8.93 -9.14
C ARG A 378 -20.08 -8.74 -7.64
N MET A 379 -18.98 -8.13 -7.19
CA MET A 379 -18.79 -7.80 -5.78
C MET A 379 -19.85 -6.81 -5.29
N GLU A 380 -20.10 -5.74 -6.06
CA GLU A 380 -21.18 -4.80 -5.77
C GLU A 380 -22.54 -5.49 -5.63
N SER A 381 -22.85 -6.44 -6.54
CA SER A 381 -24.10 -7.18 -6.44
C SER A 381 -24.22 -7.98 -5.14
N ILE A 382 -23.12 -8.56 -4.66
CA ILE A 382 -23.12 -9.28 -3.39
C ILE A 382 -23.40 -8.29 -2.24
N PHE A 383 -22.65 -7.19 -2.15
CA PHE A 383 -22.85 -6.17 -1.12
C PHE A 383 -24.27 -5.57 -1.15
N ALA A 384 -24.73 -5.23 -2.35
CA ALA A 384 -26.02 -4.63 -2.57
C ALA A 384 -27.22 -5.49 -2.11
N THR A 385 -27.06 -6.79 -2.12
CA THR A 385 -28.15 -7.73 -1.85
C THR A 385 -27.94 -8.61 -0.61
N MET A 386 -26.78 -8.52 0.05
CA MET A 386 -26.43 -9.42 1.16
C MET A 386 -27.40 -9.40 2.34
N SER A 387 -28.11 -8.29 2.56
CA SER A 387 -29.18 -8.22 3.58
C SER A 387 -30.51 -8.86 3.15
N GLU A 388 -30.68 -9.10 1.85
CA GLU A 388 -31.93 -9.61 1.25
C GLU A 388 -31.83 -11.09 0.86
N ILE A 389 -30.60 -11.61 0.66
CA ILE A 389 -30.32 -12.98 0.21
C ILE A 389 -29.71 -13.82 1.34
N GLY A 390 -30.07 -15.11 1.38
CA GLY A 390 -29.50 -16.03 2.37
C GLY A 390 -28.03 -16.38 2.09
N PRO A 391 -27.31 -16.91 3.11
CA PRO A 391 -25.89 -17.20 3.03
C PRO A 391 -25.51 -18.19 1.91
N ASP A 392 -26.37 -19.12 1.55
CA ASP A 392 -26.12 -20.04 0.44
C ASP A 392 -25.94 -19.33 -0.90
N LEU A 393 -26.74 -18.31 -1.16
CA LEU A 393 -26.63 -17.53 -2.39
C LEU A 393 -25.41 -16.61 -2.36
N ILE A 394 -25.07 -16.04 -1.19
CA ILE A 394 -23.84 -15.26 -0.98
C ILE A 394 -22.62 -16.14 -1.28
N ILE A 395 -22.53 -17.33 -0.66
CA ILE A 395 -21.44 -18.29 -0.87
C ILE A 395 -21.32 -18.66 -2.35
N ARG A 396 -22.42 -18.97 -3.02
CA ARG A 396 -22.39 -19.32 -4.44
C ARG A 396 -21.85 -18.18 -5.29
N ARG A 397 -22.36 -16.93 -5.12
CA ARG A 397 -21.91 -15.75 -5.87
C ARG A 397 -20.44 -15.44 -5.62
N ALA A 398 -19.99 -15.53 -4.37
CA ALA A 398 -18.60 -15.28 -4.00
C ALA A 398 -17.66 -16.39 -4.52
N LYS A 399 -18.08 -17.67 -4.51
CA LYS A 399 -17.34 -18.77 -5.15
C LYS A 399 -17.20 -18.58 -6.65
N ASP A 400 -18.29 -18.21 -7.32
CA ASP A 400 -18.28 -17.93 -8.77
C ASP A 400 -17.32 -16.77 -9.09
N LEU A 401 -17.33 -15.71 -8.26
CA LEU A 401 -16.41 -14.57 -8.39
C LEU A 401 -14.96 -14.99 -8.18
N TYR A 402 -14.68 -15.74 -7.12
CA TYR A 402 -13.34 -16.23 -6.81
C TYR A 402 -12.81 -17.22 -7.86
N ALA A 403 -13.66 -18.11 -8.36
CA ALA A 403 -13.31 -19.03 -9.45
C ALA A 403 -12.98 -18.30 -10.75
N MET A 404 -13.70 -17.20 -11.04
CA MET A 404 -13.44 -16.34 -12.22
C MET A 404 -12.15 -15.54 -12.08
N ASN A 405 -11.81 -15.07 -10.88
CA ASN A 405 -10.61 -14.33 -10.56
C ASN A 405 -10.07 -14.74 -9.18
N PRO A 406 -9.22 -15.80 -9.12
CA PRO A 406 -8.70 -16.32 -7.86
C PRO A 406 -7.85 -15.32 -7.05
N ASN A 407 -7.38 -14.25 -7.69
CA ASN A 407 -6.66 -13.18 -7.00
C ASN A 407 -7.60 -12.11 -6.43
N PHE A 408 -8.92 -12.20 -6.67
CA PHE A 408 -9.89 -11.27 -6.09
C PHE A 408 -10.24 -11.69 -4.65
N THR A 409 -9.28 -11.48 -3.76
CA THR A 409 -9.32 -11.91 -2.35
C THR A 409 -10.46 -11.33 -1.50
N PRO A 410 -11.06 -10.15 -1.79
CA PRO A 410 -12.26 -9.70 -1.08
C PRO A 410 -13.41 -10.70 -1.06
N ALA A 411 -13.51 -11.59 -2.09
CA ALA A 411 -14.50 -12.64 -2.13
C ALA A 411 -14.36 -13.67 -1.00
N LEU A 412 -13.12 -13.92 -0.52
CA LEU A 412 -12.84 -14.83 0.60
C LEU A 412 -13.43 -14.31 1.91
N ASN A 413 -13.32 -13.00 2.14
CA ASN A 413 -13.88 -12.37 3.34
C ASN A 413 -15.39 -12.63 3.44
N ILE A 414 -16.12 -12.31 2.37
CA ILE A 414 -17.58 -12.51 2.32
C ILE A 414 -17.97 -13.98 2.45
N MET A 415 -17.24 -14.89 1.80
CA MET A 415 -17.48 -16.33 1.95
C MET A 415 -17.28 -16.78 3.40
N GLY A 416 -16.22 -16.32 4.06
CA GLY A 416 -15.94 -16.64 5.45
C GLY A 416 -17.10 -16.28 6.37
N TYR A 417 -17.59 -15.03 6.29
CA TYR A 417 -18.74 -14.59 7.08
C TYR A 417 -20.04 -15.35 6.72
N ALA A 418 -20.27 -15.65 5.45
CA ALA A 418 -21.46 -16.41 5.06
C ALA A 418 -21.42 -17.88 5.56
N TYR A 419 -20.22 -18.49 5.62
CA TYR A 419 -20.06 -19.80 6.27
C TYR A 419 -20.25 -19.71 7.79
N MET A 420 -19.76 -18.65 8.46
CA MET A 420 -20.02 -18.43 9.89
C MET A 420 -21.53 -18.31 10.16
N GLN A 421 -22.26 -17.57 9.32
CA GLN A 421 -23.72 -17.42 9.44
C GLN A 421 -24.47 -18.76 9.31
N LYS A 422 -23.90 -19.72 8.58
CA LYS A 422 -24.41 -21.07 8.45
C LYS A 422 -23.92 -22.03 9.53
N GLU A 423 -23.08 -21.57 10.44
CA GLU A 423 -22.40 -22.43 11.43
C GLU A 423 -21.49 -23.50 10.78
N GLU A 424 -21.09 -23.30 9.50
CA GLU A 424 -20.13 -24.16 8.79
C GLU A 424 -18.70 -23.72 9.16
N PHE A 425 -18.35 -23.80 10.45
CA PHE A 425 -17.15 -23.20 11.03
C PHE A 425 -15.83 -23.72 10.45
N ASP A 426 -15.73 -24.98 10.06
CA ASP A 426 -14.51 -25.51 9.42
C ASP A 426 -14.27 -24.82 8.08
N LEU A 427 -15.31 -24.66 7.26
CA LEU A 427 -15.20 -23.96 5.98
C LEU A 427 -14.94 -22.45 6.15
N ALA A 428 -15.53 -21.83 7.18
CA ALA A 428 -15.26 -20.45 7.53
C ALA A 428 -13.79 -20.24 7.88
N LYS A 429 -13.24 -21.10 8.75
CA LYS A 429 -11.84 -21.07 9.17
C LYS A 429 -10.89 -21.20 7.99
N ASP A 430 -11.05 -22.24 7.20
CA ASP A 430 -10.18 -22.49 6.04
C ASP A 430 -10.19 -21.31 5.06
N THR A 431 -11.39 -20.74 4.82
CA THR A 431 -11.56 -19.60 3.92
C THR A 431 -10.89 -18.33 4.45
N LEU A 432 -11.08 -17.99 5.73
CA LEU A 432 -10.49 -16.82 6.34
C LEU A 432 -8.96 -16.96 6.53
N GLN A 433 -8.49 -18.18 6.81
CA GLN A 433 -7.04 -18.44 6.84
C GLN A 433 -6.41 -18.32 5.44
N GLU A 434 -7.10 -18.71 4.37
CA GLU A 434 -6.65 -18.47 3.01
C GLU A 434 -6.57 -16.96 2.72
N GLN A 435 -7.53 -16.17 3.20
CA GLN A 435 -7.48 -14.72 3.09
C GLN A 435 -6.24 -14.15 3.82
N VAL A 436 -5.98 -14.60 5.06
CA VAL A 436 -4.78 -14.18 5.82
C VAL A 436 -3.50 -14.55 5.06
N ARG A 437 -3.40 -15.77 4.51
CA ARG A 437 -2.20 -16.17 3.73
C ARG A 437 -1.97 -15.27 2.53
N ARG A 438 -3.02 -14.82 1.86
CA ARG A 438 -2.94 -13.98 0.65
C ARG A 438 -2.81 -12.49 0.93
N GLN A 439 -3.14 -12.06 2.13
CA GLN A 439 -3.18 -10.65 2.53
C GLN A 439 -2.57 -10.48 3.93
N SER A 440 -1.43 -11.12 4.18
CA SER A 440 -0.77 -11.12 5.49
C SER A 440 -0.35 -9.72 5.98
N ALA A 441 -0.18 -8.77 5.06
CA ALA A 441 0.13 -7.37 5.36
C ALA A 441 -1.10 -6.48 5.61
N LYS A 442 -2.34 -7.04 5.55
CA LYS A 442 -3.59 -6.31 5.77
C LYS A 442 -4.19 -6.61 7.13
N ALA A 443 -4.75 -5.59 7.77
CA ALA A 443 -5.39 -5.72 9.08
C ALA A 443 -6.73 -6.49 9.03
N ASN A 444 -7.57 -6.21 8.02
CA ASN A 444 -8.91 -6.78 7.91
C ASN A 444 -8.97 -8.33 7.92
N PRO A 445 -8.08 -9.08 7.26
CA PRO A 445 -8.07 -10.54 7.35
C PRO A 445 -7.91 -11.09 8.77
N TYR A 446 -7.09 -10.43 9.58
CA TYR A 446 -6.89 -10.81 10.99
C TYR A 446 -8.10 -10.47 11.85
N ASP A 447 -8.73 -9.31 11.62
CA ASP A 447 -9.99 -8.96 12.29
C ASP A 447 -11.08 -9.98 12.00
N SER A 448 -11.26 -10.37 10.73
CA SER A 448 -12.23 -11.38 10.32
C SER A 448 -11.95 -12.75 10.93
N LEU A 449 -10.69 -13.14 11.07
CA LEU A 449 -10.30 -14.37 11.74
C LEU A 449 -10.51 -14.27 13.26
N GLY A 450 -10.35 -13.08 13.84
CA GLY A 450 -10.73 -12.79 15.23
C GLY A 450 -12.24 -12.97 15.46
N ASP A 451 -13.09 -12.45 14.56
CA ASP A 451 -14.55 -12.66 14.60
C ASP A 451 -14.93 -14.14 14.50
N TYR A 452 -14.22 -14.90 13.67
CA TYR A 452 -14.40 -16.35 13.62
C TYR A 452 -14.14 -17.02 14.99
N TYR A 453 -13.00 -16.72 15.61
CA TYR A 453 -12.67 -17.33 16.91
C TYR A 453 -13.63 -16.89 18.02
N LEU A 454 -14.11 -15.65 17.96
CA LEU A 454 -15.17 -15.18 18.85
C LEU A 454 -16.47 -15.98 18.67
N ALA A 455 -16.87 -16.26 17.42
CA ALA A 455 -18.07 -17.03 17.11
C ALA A 455 -18.01 -18.49 17.59
N VAL A 456 -16.82 -19.07 17.66
CA VAL A 456 -16.61 -20.43 18.22
C VAL A 456 -16.26 -20.42 19.71
N ASN A 457 -16.40 -19.27 20.40
CA ASN A 457 -16.11 -19.06 21.81
C ASN A 457 -14.65 -19.31 22.22
N ASP A 458 -13.70 -19.15 21.32
CA ASP A 458 -12.27 -19.17 21.60
C ASP A 458 -11.77 -17.73 21.80
N ASN A 459 -12.05 -17.18 22.99
CA ASN A 459 -11.74 -15.78 23.32
C ASN A 459 -10.24 -15.49 23.34
N GLU A 460 -9.39 -16.48 23.65
CA GLU A 460 -7.93 -16.30 23.65
C GLU A 460 -7.41 -16.07 22.22
N MET A 461 -7.82 -16.92 21.28
CA MET A 461 -7.45 -16.75 19.88
C MET A 461 -8.10 -15.51 19.26
N ALA A 462 -9.36 -15.20 19.61
CA ALA A 462 -10.03 -13.99 19.15
C ALA A 462 -9.23 -12.74 19.56
N LEU A 463 -8.86 -12.63 20.85
CA LEU A 463 -8.06 -11.52 21.36
C LEU A 463 -6.73 -11.40 20.62
N LYS A 464 -6.00 -12.50 20.43
CA LYS A 464 -4.73 -12.53 19.71
C LYS A 464 -4.86 -11.93 18.30
N TYR A 465 -5.89 -12.31 17.54
CA TYR A 465 -6.06 -11.85 16.17
C TYR A 465 -6.58 -10.41 16.09
N PHE A 466 -7.42 -9.98 17.04
CA PHE A 466 -7.82 -8.58 17.13
C PHE A 466 -6.66 -7.68 17.54
N GLU A 467 -5.78 -8.09 18.46
CA GLU A 467 -4.57 -7.36 18.81
C GLU A 467 -3.63 -7.24 17.61
N GLN A 468 -3.49 -8.30 16.81
CA GLN A 468 -2.72 -8.23 15.58
C GLN A 468 -3.33 -7.26 14.57
N SER A 469 -4.64 -7.31 14.34
CA SER A 469 -5.35 -6.38 13.46
C SER A 469 -5.26 -4.93 13.93
N SER A 470 -5.46 -4.69 15.23
CA SER A 470 -5.31 -3.39 15.87
C SER A 470 -3.88 -2.85 15.69
N SER A 471 -2.85 -3.68 15.92
CA SER A 471 -1.44 -3.30 15.72
C SER A 471 -1.12 -2.92 14.26
N MET A 472 -1.93 -3.37 13.31
CA MET A 472 -1.84 -3.02 11.89
C MET A 472 -2.70 -1.81 11.52
N GLY A 473 -3.34 -1.16 12.50
CA GLY A 473 -4.04 0.12 12.35
C GLY A 473 -5.55 0.02 12.07
N LEU A 474 -6.19 -1.14 12.23
CA LEU A 474 -7.66 -1.25 12.09
C LEU A 474 -8.35 -0.87 13.41
N LYS A 475 -8.83 0.37 13.49
CA LYS A 475 -9.52 0.92 14.69
C LYS A 475 -10.75 0.12 15.15
N ALA A 476 -11.43 -0.56 14.23
CA ALA A 476 -12.56 -1.42 14.59
C ALA A 476 -12.16 -2.55 15.54
N SER A 477 -10.91 -3.03 15.45
CA SER A 477 -10.38 -4.08 16.32
C SER A 477 -10.07 -3.57 17.72
N ASP A 478 -9.78 -2.27 17.93
CA ASP A 478 -9.44 -1.69 19.24
C ASP A 478 -10.57 -1.91 20.24
N SER A 479 -11.81 -1.61 19.85
CA SER A 479 -12.98 -1.79 20.72
C SER A 479 -13.26 -3.27 21.04
N LYS A 480 -12.93 -4.19 20.13
CA LYS A 480 -13.06 -5.64 20.33
C LYS A 480 -12.01 -6.15 21.32
N VAL A 481 -10.77 -5.65 21.23
CA VAL A 481 -9.68 -5.94 22.18
C VAL A 481 -10.07 -5.49 23.58
N ASP A 482 -10.52 -4.23 23.73
CA ASP A 482 -10.91 -3.68 25.03
C ASP A 482 -12.08 -4.48 25.66
N SER A 483 -13.06 -4.87 24.84
CA SER A 483 -14.19 -5.67 25.31
C SER A 483 -13.77 -7.05 25.83
N LEU A 484 -12.87 -7.74 25.10
CA LEU A 484 -12.40 -9.07 25.52
C LEU A 484 -11.50 -9.02 26.76
N LYS A 485 -10.66 -7.98 26.89
CA LYS A 485 -9.84 -7.79 28.12
C LYS A 485 -10.70 -7.56 29.34
N THR A 486 -11.77 -6.76 29.23
CA THR A 486 -12.72 -6.50 30.34
C THR A 486 -13.48 -7.77 30.79
N ILE A 487 -13.75 -8.72 29.87
CA ILE A 487 -14.42 -9.97 30.21
C ILE A 487 -13.47 -10.95 30.90
N SER A 488 -12.17 -10.82 30.68
CA SER A 488 -11.12 -11.72 31.21
C SER A 488 -10.62 -11.30 32.59
N GLU A 489 -10.93 -10.08 33.07
CA GLU A 489 -10.72 -9.56 34.42
C GLU A 489 -11.93 -9.86 35.32
#